data_09cd6603b887931d67e855f04b847a3b
#
_entry.id   09cd6603b887931d67e855f04b847a3b
#
_cell.length_a   1.000
_cell.length_b   1.000
_cell.length_c   1.000
_cell.angle_alpha   90.00
_cell.angle_beta   90.00
_cell.angle_gamma   90.00
#
_symmetry.space_group_name_H-M   'P 1'
#
loop_
_entity.id
_entity.type
_entity.pdbx_description
1 polymer ?
#
loop_
_entity_poly.entity_id
_entity_poly.type
_entity_poly.pdbx_seq_one_letter_code
_entity_poly.pdbx_strand_id
1 'polypeptide(L)'
;LEKVYSQLWLWSNRKINSEFIFALYASSDNATGSYIHQAVRPTDHGENGWADWTSDKRFLETFPVGDGSRLSGTFYTRMRDGASWEETNVAQPYVGKYRDAGPKSGGYSGIATANKADGFFCMLRYADVLLIYAEAANLAEGSPSKAAYDAINEVRERAGLTKLSGLTPAQFDKA
;
A
#
# COMPACT_ATOMS: atom_id res chain seq x y z
N LEU A 1 2.86 -13.14 -6.40
CA LEU A 1 2.30 -12.02 -5.63
C LEU A 1 1.58 -12.51 -4.38
N GLU A 2 1.57 -11.69 -3.33
CA GLU A 2 0.70 -11.91 -2.17
C GLU A 2 -0.77 -11.85 -2.63
N LYS A 3 -1.56 -12.86 -2.28
CA LYS A 3 -2.94 -12.97 -2.79
C LYS A 3 -3.85 -11.83 -2.32
N VAL A 4 -3.68 -11.40 -1.08
CA VAL A 4 -4.49 -10.34 -0.49
C VAL A 4 -3.60 -9.13 -0.26
N TYR A 5 -3.82 -8.08 -1.04
CA TYR A 5 -2.96 -6.89 -1.04
C TYR A 5 -2.75 -6.26 0.34
N SER A 6 -3.79 -6.17 1.16
CA SER A 6 -3.70 -5.59 2.51
C SER A 6 -2.81 -6.39 3.46
N GLN A 7 -2.62 -7.70 3.22
CA GLN A 7 -1.74 -8.55 4.03
C GLN A 7 -0.27 -8.15 3.93
N LEU A 8 0.14 -7.52 2.81
CA LEU A 8 1.50 -6.98 2.67
C LEU A 8 1.88 -5.99 3.77
N TRP A 9 0.89 -5.25 4.28
CA TRP A 9 1.09 -4.14 5.20
C TRP A 9 0.90 -4.52 6.66
N LEU A 10 0.65 -5.80 6.95
CA LEU A 10 0.59 -6.31 8.32
C LEU A 10 1.97 -6.67 8.84
N TRP A 11 2.26 -6.24 10.07
CA TRP A 11 3.52 -6.53 10.75
C TRP A 11 3.79 -8.03 10.85
N SER A 12 2.76 -8.85 11.10
CA SER A 12 2.88 -10.30 11.18
C SER A 12 3.35 -10.94 9.87
N ASN A 13 3.04 -10.32 8.72
CA ASN A 13 3.38 -10.86 7.39
C ASN A 13 4.69 -10.29 6.80
N ARG A 14 5.27 -9.26 7.39
CA ARG A 14 6.39 -8.48 6.83
C ARG A 14 7.64 -9.28 6.45
N LYS A 15 7.91 -10.39 7.17
CA LYS A 15 9.10 -11.24 6.93
C LYS A 15 8.79 -12.56 6.24
N ILE A 16 7.52 -12.92 6.08
CA ILE A 16 7.11 -14.21 5.53
C ILE A 16 6.43 -14.08 4.16
N ASN A 17 6.03 -12.87 3.74
CA ASN A 17 5.49 -12.70 2.40
C ASN A 17 6.58 -12.92 1.34
N SER A 18 6.17 -13.43 0.20
CA SER A 18 7.05 -13.73 -0.94
C SER A 18 7.17 -12.58 -1.95
N GLU A 19 6.58 -11.42 -1.65
CA GLU A 19 6.52 -10.30 -2.60
C GLU A 19 7.58 -9.23 -2.35
N PHE A 20 8.02 -9.01 -1.09
CA PHE A 20 9.05 -8.04 -0.79
C PHE A 20 10.42 -8.50 -1.29
N ILE A 21 11.06 -7.70 -2.12
CA ILE A 21 12.43 -7.92 -2.61
C ILE A 21 13.41 -7.13 -1.76
N PHE A 22 13.09 -5.87 -1.47
CA PHE A 22 13.90 -5.02 -0.61
C PHE A 22 13.03 -4.20 0.32
N ALA A 23 13.25 -4.34 1.63
CA ALA A 23 12.56 -3.58 2.66
C ALA A 23 13.50 -3.23 3.82
N LEU A 24 13.31 -2.05 4.38
CA LEU A 24 13.98 -1.60 5.60
C LEU A 24 13.09 -1.94 6.80
N TYR A 25 13.70 -2.51 7.84
CA TYR A 25 13.00 -2.89 9.06
C TYR A 25 13.53 -2.07 10.24
N ALA A 26 12.62 -1.51 11.02
CA ALA A 26 12.91 -0.89 12.29
C ALA A 26 12.68 -1.87 13.44
N SER A 27 13.42 -1.72 14.55
CA SER A 27 13.24 -2.49 15.77
C SER A 27 13.19 -1.58 16.98
N SER A 28 12.08 -1.60 17.66
CA SER A 28 11.88 -0.83 18.90
C SER A 28 12.72 -1.33 20.08
N ASP A 29 13.21 -2.58 20.00
CA ASP A 29 14.04 -3.17 21.05
C ASP A 29 15.51 -2.70 20.98
N ASN A 30 15.94 -2.21 19.82
CA ASN A 30 17.34 -1.80 19.56
C ASN A 30 17.51 -0.27 19.37
N ALA A 31 16.70 0.55 19.98
CA ALA A 31 16.69 2.02 19.81
C ALA A 31 16.50 2.53 18.38
N THR A 32 16.36 1.64 17.39
CA THR A 32 16.14 1.92 15.97
C THR A 32 14.67 1.89 15.57
N GLY A 33 13.78 2.02 16.54
CA GLY A 33 12.34 2.02 16.32
C GLY A 33 11.88 3.16 15.42
N SER A 34 10.80 2.90 14.68
CA SER A 34 10.18 3.83 13.73
C SER A 34 9.01 4.57 14.36
N TYR A 35 8.83 5.83 13.98
CA TYR A 35 7.64 6.63 14.31
C TYR A 35 6.58 6.59 13.20
N ILE A 36 6.79 5.84 12.13
CA ILE A 36 5.96 5.90 10.93
C ILE A 36 4.48 5.64 11.20
N HIS A 37 4.17 4.75 12.15
CA HIS A 37 2.80 4.45 12.53
C HIS A 37 2.09 5.65 13.19
N GLN A 38 2.83 6.53 13.87
CA GLN A 38 2.28 7.76 14.44
C GLN A 38 2.04 8.81 13.36
N ALA A 39 2.99 8.94 12.43
CA ALA A 39 2.90 9.91 11.35
C ALA A 39 1.69 9.68 10.43
N VAL A 40 1.25 8.43 10.26
CA VAL A 40 0.13 8.08 9.37
C VAL A 40 -1.24 7.97 10.07
N ARG A 41 -1.32 8.23 11.36
CA ARG A 41 -2.59 8.19 12.12
C ARG A 41 -3.13 9.59 12.38
N PRO A 42 -4.46 9.77 12.45
CA PRO A 42 -5.08 11.02 12.89
C PRO A 42 -4.67 11.41 14.31
N THR A 43 -4.77 12.69 14.62
CA THR A 43 -4.60 13.23 15.98
C THR A 43 -5.83 13.08 16.85
N ASP A 44 -6.99 12.87 16.23
CA ASP A 44 -8.32 12.83 16.82
C ASP A 44 -8.98 11.44 16.69
N HIS A 45 -10.27 11.33 16.97
CA HIS A 45 -11.05 10.10 16.86
C HIS A 45 -10.45 8.88 17.58
N GLY A 46 -9.71 9.13 18.69
CA GLY A 46 -9.11 8.07 19.51
C GLY A 46 -7.91 7.35 18.85
N GLU A 47 -7.35 7.92 17.79
CA GLU A 47 -6.26 7.31 17.04
C GLU A 47 -4.87 7.60 17.62
N ASN A 48 -4.71 8.72 18.32
CA ASN A 48 -3.47 9.10 19.03
C ASN A 48 -2.23 9.23 18.11
N GLY A 49 -2.43 9.63 16.87
CA GLY A 49 -1.36 9.86 15.91
C GLY A 49 -0.88 11.32 15.84
N TRP A 50 -0.07 11.62 14.83
CA TRP A 50 0.49 12.96 14.57
C TRP A 50 -0.06 13.61 13.30
N ALA A 51 -0.68 12.81 12.43
CA ALA A 51 -1.24 13.24 11.14
C ALA A 51 -0.24 13.95 10.21
N ASP A 52 1.05 13.59 10.30
CA ASP A 52 2.11 14.22 9.49
C ASP A 52 2.02 13.81 8.02
N TRP A 53 1.57 12.57 7.75
CA TRP A 53 1.49 12.00 6.42
C TRP A 53 0.07 11.59 6.08
N THR A 54 -0.54 12.40 5.25
CA THR A 54 -1.85 12.14 4.65
C THR A 54 -1.72 12.05 3.14
N SER A 55 -2.76 11.61 2.48
CA SER A 55 -2.84 11.59 1.03
C SER A 55 -3.80 12.67 0.55
N ASP A 56 -3.54 13.25 -0.61
CA ASP A 56 -4.52 14.11 -1.27
C ASP A 56 -5.75 13.28 -1.66
N LYS A 57 -6.94 13.75 -1.33
CA LYS A 57 -8.21 13.09 -1.67
C LYS A 57 -8.36 12.80 -3.15
N ARG A 58 -7.81 13.67 -4.02
CA ARG A 58 -7.82 13.48 -5.48
C ARG A 58 -7.10 12.20 -5.89
N PHE A 59 -6.04 11.80 -5.15
CA PHE A 59 -5.36 10.54 -5.41
C PHE A 59 -6.24 9.34 -5.09
N LEU A 60 -7.04 9.40 -4.01
CA LEU A 60 -8.03 8.35 -3.71
C LEU A 60 -9.05 8.20 -4.85
N GLU A 61 -9.47 9.30 -5.47
CA GLU A 61 -10.41 9.31 -6.60
C GLU A 61 -9.82 8.72 -7.89
N THR A 62 -8.49 8.59 -8.00
CA THR A 62 -7.83 7.99 -9.18
C THR A 62 -7.89 6.46 -9.21
N PHE A 63 -8.28 5.81 -8.13
CA PHE A 63 -8.36 4.36 -8.12
C PHE A 63 -9.48 3.87 -9.05
N PRO A 64 -9.18 2.87 -9.91
CA PRO A 64 -10.17 2.33 -10.83
C PRO A 64 -11.37 1.74 -10.08
N VAL A 65 -12.54 1.87 -10.66
CA VAL A 65 -13.74 1.17 -10.17
C VAL A 65 -13.46 -0.33 -10.17
N GLY A 66 -13.70 -0.98 -9.03
CA GLY A 66 -13.40 -2.40 -8.82
C GLY A 66 -12.06 -2.67 -8.11
N ASP A 67 -11.17 -1.71 -7.99
CA ASP A 67 -9.88 -1.86 -7.29
C ASP A 67 -10.02 -1.66 -5.76
N GLY A 68 -11.05 -2.23 -5.17
CA GLY A 68 -11.31 -2.09 -3.74
C GLY A 68 -10.24 -2.69 -2.84
N SER A 69 -9.51 -3.71 -3.32
CA SER A 69 -8.47 -4.38 -2.54
C SER A 69 -7.23 -3.50 -2.35
N ARG A 70 -6.78 -2.79 -3.39
CA ARG A 70 -5.67 -1.84 -3.26
C ARG A 70 -6.09 -0.56 -2.56
N LEU A 71 -7.32 -0.08 -2.84
CA LEU A 71 -7.88 1.09 -2.17
C LEU A 71 -7.86 0.91 -0.65
N SER A 72 -8.51 -0.15 -0.14
CA SER A 72 -8.60 -0.44 1.29
C SER A 72 -7.26 -0.79 1.95
N GLY A 73 -6.31 -1.36 1.20
CA GLY A 73 -4.96 -1.65 1.69
C GLY A 73 -4.01 -0.45 1.64
N THR A 74 -4.34 0.59 0.86
CA THR A 74 -3.51 1.79 0.72
C THR A 74 -3.96 2.89 1.67
N PHE A 75 -5.28 3.08 1.81
CA PHE A 75 -5.84 4.15 2.62
C PHE A 75 -6.56 3.63 3.85
N TYR A 76 -6.49 4.43 4.89
CA TYR A 76 -7.29 4.28 6.08
C TYR A 76 -8.37 5.36 6.06
N THR A 77 -9.58 4.94 5.74
CA THR A 77 -10.72 5.85 5.47
C THR A 77 -11.76 5.87 6.58
N ARG A 78 -11.68 4.93 7.52
CA ARG A 78 -12.56 4.87 8.69
C ARG A 78 -11.74 4.88 9.96
N MET A 79 -12.06 5.81 10.83
CA MET A 79 -11.42 5.96 12.13
C MET A 79 -11.95 4.91 13.11
N ARG A 80 -11.32 4.81 14.26
CA ARG A 80 -11.59 3.82 15.28
C ARG A 80 -13.01 3.89 15.85
N ASP A 81 -13.56 5.10 15.98
CA ASP A 81 -14.93 5.36 16.43
C ASP A 81 -15.97 5.25 15.29
N GLY A 82 -15.54 4.90 14.08
CA GLY A 82 -16.39 4.76 12.90
C GLY A 82 -16.51 6.03 12.05
N ALA A 83 -15.95 7.16 12.50
CA ALA A 83 -15.93 8.39 11.73
C ALA A 83 -15.20 8.22 10.40
N SER A 84 -15.59 8.98 9.39
CA SER A 84 -14.84 9.00 8.12
C SER A 84 -13.64 9.95 8.19
N TRP A 85 -12.71 9.82 7.24
CA TRP A 85 -11.55 10.70 7.18
C TRP A 85 -11.93 12.18 6.97
N GLU A 86 -13.09 12.45 6.34
CA GLU A 86 -13.61 13.82 6.15
C GLU A 86 -14.00 14.51 7.46
N GLU A 87 -14.29 13.72 8.49
CA GLU A 87 -14.70 14.22 9.81
C GLU A 87 -13.49 14.50 10.72
N THR A 88 -12.27 14.11 10.30
CA THR A 88 -11.06 14.38 11.07
C THR A 88 -10.58 15.82 10.93
N ASN A 89 -9.74 16.28 11.85
CA ASN A 89 -9.18 17.65 11.84
C ASN A 89 -8.44 18.01 10.54
N VAL A 90 -7.83 17.02 9.87
CA VAL A 90 -7.08 17.23 8.62
C VAL A 90 -7.97 17.09 7.39
N ALA A 91 -9.05 16.31 7.48
CA ALA A 91 -9.98 16.03 6.39
C ALA A 91 -9.29 15.55 5.09
N GLN A 92 -8.32 14.66 5.24
CA GLN A 92 -7.58 14.00 4.14
C GLN A 92 -7.47 12.49 4.41
N PRO A 93 -7.44 11.63 3.37
CA PRO A 93 -7.26 10.19 3.55
C PRO A 93 -5.91 9.87 4.19
N TYR A 94 -5.88 8.98 5.17
CA TYR A 94 -4.68 8.55 5.86
C TYR A 94 -4.05 7.33 5.19
N VAL A 95 -2.72 7.22 5.28
CA VAL A 95 -1.97 6.11 4.67
C VAL A 95 -2.12 4.84 5.52
N GLY A 96 -2.82 3.85 5.00
CA GLY A 96 -3.06 2.58 5.71
C GLY A 96 -1.84 1.67 5.80
N LYS A 97 -0.92 1.74 4.82
CA LYS A 97 0.21 0.82 4.67
C LYS A 97 1.17 0.75 5.86
N TYR A 98 1.27 1.78 6.68
CA TYR A 98 2.26 1.87 7.76
C TYR A 98 1.64 1.93 9.15
N ARG A 99 0.32 1.71 9.26
CA ARG A 99 -0.36 1.71 10.55
C ARG A 99 0.08 0.59 11.46
N ASP A 100 0.31 -0.62 10.91
CA ASP A 100 0.74 -1.79 11.66
C ASP A 100 2.26 -1.86 11.71
N ALA A 101 2.81 -1.38 12.81
CA ALA A 101 4.23 -1.45 13.12
C ALA A 101 4.50 -2.37 14.33
N GLY A 102 3.72 -3.42 14.47
CA GLY A 102 3.85 -4.42 15.51
C GLY A 102 3.10 -4.10 16.81
N PRO A 103 3.33 -4.90 17.87
CA PRO A 103 2.54 -4.80 19.11
C PRO A 103 2.54 -3.41 19.75
N LYS A 104 3.66 -2.71 19.73
CA LYS A 104 3.79 -1.36 20.33
C LYS A 104 3.02 -0.29 19.55
N SER A 105 2.71 -0.52 18.28
CA SER A 105 1.82 0.36 17.50
C SER A 105 0.33 0.09 17.76
N GLY A 106 0.01 -0.96 18.51
CA GLY A 106 -1.36 -1.44 18.67
C GLY A 106 -1.86 -2.24 17.46
N GLY A 107 -0.98 -2.62 16.54
CA GLY A 107 -1.36 -3.26 15.29
C GLY A 107 -2.13 -2.32 14.36
N TYR A 108 -2.89 -2.88 13.44
CA TYR A 108 -3.65 -2.10 12.46
C TYR A 108 -4.80 -1.28 13.08
N SER A 109 -5.49 -1.84 14.05
CA SER A 109 -6.72 -1.28 14.64
C SER A 109 -6.62 -0.89 16.12
N GLY A 110 -5.48 -1.19 16.76
CA GLY A 110 -5.26 -0.88 18.18
C GLY A 110 -4.72 0.53 18.43
N ILE A 111 -4.65 0.94 19.70
CA ILE A 111 -4.01 2.18 20.14
C ILE A 111 -2.51 1.93 20.31
N ALA A 112 -1.67 2.85 19.84
CA ALA A 112 -0.24 2.79 20.06
C ALA A 112 0.08 2.89 21.56
N THR A 113 0.87 1.96 22.06
CA THR A 113 1.36 1.94 23.46
C THR A 113 2.73 2.62 23.61
N ALA A 114 3.39 2.92 22.50
CA ALA A 114 4.64 3.63 22.44
C ALA A 114 4.77 4.47 21.17
N ASN A 115 5.50 5.58 21.26
CA ASN A 115 5.78 6.41 20.08
C ASN A 115 6.69 5.70 19.08
N LYS A 116 7.63 4.87 19.55
CA LYS A 116 8.49 4.03 18.70
C LYS A 116 7.97 2.61 18.62
N ALA A 117 7.83 2.09 17.42
CA ALA A 117 7.45 0.72 17.13
C ALA A 117 8.38 0.07 16.11
N ASP A 118 8.14 -1.18 15.76
CA ASP A 118 9.04 -1.93 14.87
C ASP A 118 8.99 -1.37 13.45
N GLY A 119 7.86 -1.22 12.85
CA GLY A 119 7.70 -0.66 11.51
C GLY A 119 8.55 -1.32 10.41
N PHE A 120 8.18 -1.07 9.19
CA PHE A 120 8.98 -1.43 8.02
C PHE A 120 8.67 -0.48 6.87
N PHE A 121 9.59 -0.36 5.92
CA PHE A 121 9.40 0.43 4.70
C PHE A 121 9.80 -0.42 3.50
N CYS A 122 8.83 -0.80 2.68
CA CYS A 122 9.07 -1.58 1.47
C CYS A 122 9.53 -0.67 0.34
N MET A 123 10.74 -0.92 -0.15
CA MET A 123 11.37 -0.16 -1.24
C MET A 123 11.08 -0.78 -2.60
N LEU A 124 11.07 -2.11 -2.69
CA LEU A 124 10.89 -2.85 -3.93
C LEU A 124 10.11 -4.15 -3.68
N ARG A 125 9.12 -4.39 -4.52
CA ARG A 125 8.26 -5.57 -4.49
C ARG A 125 8.25 -6.28 -5.84
N TYR A 126 7.90 -7.54 -5.85
CA TYR A 126 7.77 -8.31 -7.10
C TYR A 126 6.74 -7.71 -8.07
N ALA A 127 5.66 -7.09 -7.56
CA ALA A 127 4.73 -6.35 -8.40
C ALA A 127 5.41 -5.22 -9.19
N ASP A 128 6.38 -4.53 -8.60
CA ASP A 128 7.12 -3.45 -9.25
C ASP A 128 7.98 -4.02 -10.40
N VAL A 129 8.58 -5.20 -10.19
CA VAL A 129 9.34 -5.92 -11.24
C VAL A 129 8.44 -6.35 -12.39
N LEU A 130 7.25 -6.87 -12.11
CA LEU A 130 6.30 -7.27 -13.15
C LEU A 130 5.86 -6.08 -14.01
N LEU A 131 5.58 -4.93 -13.39
CA LEU A 131 5.16 -3.72 -14.12
C LEU A 131 6.32 -3.15 -14.95
N ILE A 132 7.54 -3.06 -14.39
CA ILE A 132 8.74 -2.64 -15.12
C ILE A 132 9.03 -3.57 -16.30
N TYR A 133 8.90 -4.90 -16.11
CA TYR A 133 9.07 -5.87 -17.18
C TYR A 133 8.04 -5.67 -18.30
N ALA A 134 6.75 -5.47 -17.94
CA ALA A 134 5.69 -5.28 -18.91
C ALA A 134 5.94 -4.04 -19.79
N GLU A 135 6.31 -2.93 -19.17
CA GLU A 135 6.65 -1.67 -19.86
C GLU A 135 7.89 -1.85 -20.76
N ALA A 136 8.98 -2.39 -20.21
CA ALA A 136 10.23 -2.59 -20.95
C ALA A 136 10.06 -3.52 -22.15
N ALA A 137 9.30 -4.60 -22.01
CA ALA A 137 9.03 -5.54 -23.11
C ALA A 137 8.18 -4.88 -24.21
N ASN A 138 7.15 -4.09 -23.86
CA ASN A 138 6.37 -3.33 -24.84
C ASN A 138 7.23 -2.36 -25.64
N LEU A 139 8.11 -1.62 -24.97
CA LEU A 139 9.03 -0.67 -25.62
C LEU A 139 10.07 -1.36 -26.52
N ALA A 140 10.67 -2.46 -26.05
CA ALA A 140 11.71 -3.16 -26.78
C ALA A 140 11.19 -3.88 -28.04
N GLU A 141 10.00 -4.46 -27.97
CA GLU A 141 9.40 -5.23 -29.05
C GLU A 141 8.51 -4.37 -29.97
N GLY A 142 8.23 -3.13 -29.60
CA GLY A 142 7.36 -2.22 -30.34
C GLY A 142 5.88 -2.64 -30.34
N SER A 143 5.54 -3.65 -29.54
CA SER A 143 4.17 -4.14 -29.32
C SER A 143 4.10 -4.96 -28.04
N PRO A 144 2.95 -4.94 -27.32
CA PRO A 144 2.82 -5.73 -26.10
C PRO A 144 2.79 -7.23 -26.43
N SER A 145 3.84 -7.95 -26.02
CA SER A 145 3.92 -9.40 -26.18
C SER A 145 3.01 -10.13 -25.18
N LYS A 146 2.82 -11.45 -25.42
CA LYS A 146 2.10 -12.28 -24.45
C LYS A 146 2.71 -12.20 -23.05
N ALA A 147 4.04 -12.18 -22.95
CA ALA A 147 4.73 -12.10 -21.67
C ALA A 147 4.51 -10.73 -20.96
N ALA A 148 4.48 -9.63 -21.72
CA ALA A 148 4.13 -8.31 -21.19
C ALA A 148 2.68 -8.30 -20.63
N TYR A 149 1.72 -8.87 -21.37
CA TYR A 149 0.35 -9.01 -20.89
C TYR A 149 0.24 -9.92 -19.66
N ASP A 150 0.95 -11.06 -19.64
CA ASP A 150 0.93 -11.96 -18.48
C ASP A 150 1.40 -11.23 -17.22
N ALA A 151 2.49 -10.44 -17.32
CA ALA A 151 3.05 -9.70 -16.19
C ALA A 151 2.12 -8.61 -15.63
N ILE A 152 1.59 -7.73 -16.48
CA ILE A 152 0.68 -6.68 -16.02
C ILE A 152 -0.64 -7.26 -15.52
N ASN A 153 -1.15 -8.31 -16.17
CA ASN A 153 -2.41 -8.94 -15.80
C ASN A 153 -2.34 -9.68 -14.47
N GLU A 154 -1.19 -10.23 -14.07
CA GLU A 154 -1.01 -10.81 -12.74
C GLU A 154 -1.24 -9.76 -11.64
N VAL A 155 -0.73 -8.55 -11.83
CA VAL A 155 -0.95 -7.43 -10.89
C VAL A 155 -2.40 -6.97 -10.92
N ARG A 156 -3.01 -6.88 -12.10
CA ARG A 156 -4.41 -6.46 -12.27
C ARG A 156 -5.41 -7.46 -11.66
N GLU A 157 -5.19 -8.75 -11.88
CA GLU A 157 -6.05 -9.80 -11.29
C GLU A 157 -6.04 -9.75 -9.77
N ARG A 158 -4.86 -9.60 -9.16
CA ARG A 158 -4.77 -9.41 -7.71
C ARG A 158 -5.56 -8.18 -7.24
N ALA A 159 -5.58 -7.10 -8.04
CA ALA A 159 -6.35 -5.90 -7.74
C ALA A 159 -7.86 -6.05 -7.97
N GLY A 160 -8.31 -7.17 -8.54
CA GLY A 160 -9.71 -7.39 -8.92
C GLY A 160 -10.10 -6.72 -10.24
N LEU A 161 -9.11 -6.28 -11.03
CA LEU A 161 -9.34 -5.60 -12.31
C LEU A 161 -9.37 -6.59 -13.48
N THR A 162 -10.12 -6.23 -14.51
CA THR A 162 -10.20 -7.00 -15.76
C THR A 162 -8.84 -7.06 -16.46
N LYS A 163 -8.51 -8.23 -17.02
CA LYS A 163 -7.31 -8.42 -17.83
C LYS A 163 -7.29 -7.52 -19.06
N LEU A 164 -6.12 -7.04 -19.41
CA LEU A 164 -5.86 -6.32 -20.65
C LEU A 164 -5.55 -7.30 -21.78
N SER A 165 -5.97 -6.95 -23.00
CA SER A 165 -5.61 -7.65 -24.24
C SER A 165 -5.83 -6.74 -25.45
N GLY A 166 -5.12 -7.01 -26.55
CA GLY A 166 -5.35 -6.38 -27.86
C GLY A 166 -5.10 -4.87 -27.91
N LEU A 167 -4.30 -4.32 -27.02
CA LEU A 167 -3.95 -2.91 -26.98
C LEU A 167 -2.84 -2.58 -27.98
N THR A 168 -2.89 -1.37 -28.52
CA THR A 168 -1.71 -0.80 -29.21
C THR A 168 -0.61 -0.49 -28.20
N PRO A 169 0.68 -0.36 -28.62
CA PRO A 169 1.78 -0.01 -27.72
C PRO A 169 1.48 1.22 -26.85
N ALA A 170 0.97 2.29 -27.46
CA ALA A 170 0.66 3.53 -26.77
C ALA A 170 -0.54 3.42 -25.79
N GLN A 171 -1.46 2.50 -26.05
CA GLN A 171 -2.55 2.19 -25.10
C GLN A 171 -2.05 1.35 -23.92
N PHE A 172 -1.12 0.42 -24.20
CA PHE A 172 -0.53 -0.44 -23.17
C PHE A 172 0.32 0.39 -22.17
N ASP A 173 1.10 1.36 -22.66
CA ASP A 173 1.91 2.25 -21.80
C ASP A 173 1.05 3.13 -20.87
N LYS A 174 -0.21 3.35 -21.19
CA LYS A 174 -1.13 4.17 -20.40
C LYS A 174 -2.01 3.35 -19.45
N ALA A 175 -1.94 2.04 -19.52
CA ALA A 175 -2.80 1.13 -18.78
C ALA A 175 -2.25 0.75 -17.42
#